data_42344dcaf44ce80e7ff0f949e6f7aa6b
#
_entry.id   42344dcaf44ce80e7ff0f949e6f7aa6b
#
_cell.length_a   1.000
_cell.length_b   1.000
_cell.length_c   1.000
_cell.angle_alpha   90.00
_cell.angle_beta   90.00
_cell.angle_gamma   90.00
#
_symmetry.space_group_name_H-M   'P 1'
#
loop_
_entity.id
_entity.type
_entity.pdbx_description
1 polymer ?
#
loop_
_entity_poly.entity_id
_entity_poly.type
_entity_poly.pdbx_seq_one_letter_code
_entity_poly.pdbx_strand_id
1 'polypeptide(L)'
;NRLADAKDGEALHDFRVAVRRSRSVVRLLGDLLPADLVAWVTPELKWLGDLTASSRDLDVHLEEFPSLAAGVSSGQPEDLAPMAVHLRRLWASERRRLVRGLRSPRYERWRDRWRTALAELAGRDGDRPTVQEISTERLAGAYRRVLRRGARITPASPAEALHDLRN
;
A
#
# COMPACT_ATOMS: atom_id res chain seq x y z
N ASN A 1 10.36 18.10 -3.73
CA ASN A 1 9.63 16.83 -3.65
C ASN A 1 8.85 16.80 -2.33
N ARG A 2 7.55 17.13 -2.36
CA ARG A 2 6.66 17.24 -1.18
C ARG A 2 6.76 16.03 -0.24
N LEU A 3 6.96 14.83 -0.79
CA LEU A 3 7.14 13.60 -0.01
C LEU A 3 8.44 13.57 0.81
N ALA A 4 9.46 14.30 0.38
CA ALA A 4 10.75 14.36 1.08
C ALA A 4 10.79 15.49 2.11
N ASP A 5 9.88 16.46 2.00
CA ASP A 5 9.71 17.55 2.96
C ASP A 5 8.90 17.03 4.14
N ALA A 6 9.57 16.81 5.24
CA ALA A 6 9.23 15.95 6.37
C ALA A 6 7.96 16.29 7.18
N LYS A 7 7.09 17.18 6.72
CA LYS A 7 5.93 17.65 7.50
C LYS A 7 4.56 17.23 6.93
N ASP A 8 4.54 16.55 5.77
CA ASP A 8 3.27 16.28 5.08
C ASP A 8 2.88 14.80 5.19
N GLY A 9 2.24 14.45 6.30
CA GLY A 9 1.67 13.10 6.52
C GLY A 9 0.56 12.77 5.50
N GLU A 10 -0.14 13.80 4.99
CA GLU A 10 -1.17 13.66 3.96
C GLU A 10 -0.55 13.27 2.60
N ALA A 11 0.55 13.93 2.20
CA ALA A 11 1.24 13.58 0.96
C ALA A 11 1.79 12.13 0.99
N LEU A 12 2.24 11.64 2.15
CA LEU A 12 2.65 10.25 2.29
C LEU A 12 1.45 9.31 2.21
N HIS A 13 0.33 9.68 2.82
CA HIS A 13 -0.92 8.91 2.71
C HIS A 13 -1.36 8.78 1.26
N ASP A 14 -1.46 9.89 0.54
CA ASP A 14 -1.87 9.92 -0.87
C ASP A 14 -0.94 9.10 -1.77
N PHE A 15 0.36 9.22 -1.55
CA PHE A 15 1.34 8.40 -2.26
C PHE A 15 1.11 6.90 -2.02
N ARG A 16 0.88 6.48 -0.77
CA ARG A 16 0.58 5.08 -0.44
C ARG A 16 -0.73 4.60 -1.06
N VAL A 17 -1.76 5.46 -1.08
CA VAL A 17 -3.02 5.17 -1.75
C VAL A 17 -2.79 4.97 -3.25
N ALA A 18 -2.01 5.84 -3.89
CA ALA A 18 -1.66 5.73 -5.30
C ALA A 18 -0.89 4.43 -5.61
N VAL A 19 0.13 4.10 -4.82
CA VAL A 19 0.89 2.84 -4.96
C VAL A 19 -0.02 1.61 -4.79
N ARG A 20 -0.91 1.61 -3.79
CA ARG A 20 -1.86 0.52 -3.56
C ARG A 20 -2.83 0.37 -4.72
N ARG A 21 -3.38 1.47 -5.23
CA ARG A 21 -4.27 1.48 -6.41
C ARG A 21 -3.54 0.95 -7.64
N SER A 22 -2.32 1.41 -7.90
CA SER A 22 -1.50 0.93 -9.02
C SER A 22 -1.25 -0.58 -8.92
N ARG A 23 -0.92 -1.11 -7.73
CA ARG A 23 -0.78 -2.56 -7.53
C ARG A 23 -2.07 -3.32 -7.82
N SER A 24 -3.20 -2.78 -7.41
CA SER A 24 -4.51 -3.39 -7.67
C SER A 24 -4.84 -3.40 -9.16
N VAL A 25 -4.58 -2.31 -9.86
CA VAL A 25 -4.79 -2.19 -11.32
C VAL A 25 -3.86 -3.14 -12.08
N VAL A 26 -2.55 -3.17 -11.76
CA VAL A 26 -1.60 -4.09 -12.39
C VAL A 26 -2.00 -5.54 -12.17
N ARG A 27 -2.46 -5.90 -10.97
CA ARG A 27 -2.96 -7.25 -10.68
C ARG A 27 -4.26 -7.58 -11.43
N LEU A 28 -5.15 -6.58 -11.57
CA LEU A 28 -6.43 -6.75 -12.25
C LEU A 28 -6.27 -6.89 -13.76
N LEU A 29 -5.37 -6.11 -14.35
CA LEU A 29 -5.17 -6.02 -15.80
C LEU A 29 -3.92 -6.79 -16.28
N GLY A 30 -3.28 -7.58 -15.43
CA GLY A 30 -1.96 -8.14 -15.69
C GLY A 30 -1.84 -8.95 -17.00
N ASP A 31 -2.90 -9.64 -17.39
CA ASP A 31 -2.98 -10.40 -18.65
C ASP A 31 -3.29 -9.52 -19.88
N LEU A 32 -3.70 -8.28 -19.68
CA LEU A 32 -3.93 -7.27 -20.72
C LEU A 32 -2.75 -6.30 -20.89
N LEU A 33 -1.80 -6.35 -19.96
CA LEU A 33 -0.60 -5.53 -19.98
C LEU A 33 0.57 -6.32 -20.58
N PRO A 34 1.58 -5.64 -21.15
CA PRO A 34 2.82 -6.29 -21.57
C PRO A 34 3.45 -7.08 -20.42
N ALA A 35 3.82 -8.35 -20.67
CA ALA A 35 4.33 -9.23 -19.63
C ALA A 35 5.63 -8.72 -18.99
N ASP A 36 6.50 -8.10 -19.78
CA ASP A 36 7.73 -7.47 -19.31
C ASP A 36 7.47 -6.25 -18.41
N LEU A 37 6.42 -5.47 -18.71
CA LEU A 37 5.97 -4.39 -17.84
C LEU A 37 5.48 -4.92 -16.50
N VAL A 38 4.63 -5.96 -16.50
CA VAL A 38 4.09 -6.57 -15.27
C VAL A 38 5.21 -7.17 -14.42
N ALA A 39 6.12 -7.90 -15.05
CA ALA A 39 7.28 -8.52 -14.37
C ALA A 39 8.18 -7.47 -13.70
N TRP A 40 8.37 -6.33 -14.35
CA TRP A 40 9.18 -5.25 -13.81
C TRP A 40 8.46 -4.42 -12.75
N VAL A 41 7.21 -4.00 -13.01
CA VAL A 41 6.51 -3.03 -12.14
C VAL A 41 6.04 -3.63 -10.82
N THR A 42 5.68 -4.91 -10.81
CA THR A 42 5.13 -5.58 -9.63
C THR A 42 6.09 -5.54 -8.43
N PRO A 43 7.37 -5.95 -8.54
CA PRO A 43 8.31 -5.87 -7.42
C PRO A 43 8.65 -4.41 -7.05
N GLU A 44 8.64 -3.48 -8.00
CA GLU A 44 8.93 -2.07 -7.71
C GLU A 44 7.78 -1.41 -6.92
N LEU A 45 6.53 -1.68 -7.27
CA LEU A 45 5.38 -1.20 -6.50
C LEU A 45 5.32 -1.85 -5.11
N LYS A 46 5.76 -3.11 -4.98
CA LYS A 46 5.91 -3.73 -3.66
C LYS A 46 6.96 -3.01 -2.84
N TRP A 47 8.15 -2.77 -3.40
CA TRP A 47 9.22 -2.04 -2.74
C TRP A 47 8.78 -0.65 -2.27
N LEU A 48 8.03 0.11 -3.08
CA LEU A 48 7.49 1.42 -2.68
C LEU A 48 6.50 1.30 -1.51
N GLY A 49 5.67 0.26 -1.51
CA GLY A 49 4.78 -0.04 -0.40
C GLY A 49 5.55 -0.30 0.90
N ASP A 50 6.57 -1.16 0.83
CA ASP A 50 7.40 -1.55 1.98
C ASP A 50 8.26 -0.36 2.47
N LEU A 51 8.77 0.48 1.56
CA LEU A 51 9.55 1.67 1.89
C LEU A 51 8.74 2.69 2.71
N THR A 52 7.45 2.78 2.45
CA THR A 52 6.56 3.79 3.06
C THR A 52 5.77 3.26 4.27
N ALA A 53 5.75 1.95 4.51
CA ALA A 53 4.89 1.32 5.51
C ALA A 53 5.22 1.81 6.93
N SER A 54 6.43 1.53 7.41
CA SER A 54 6.81 1.84 8.80
C SER A 54 6.71 3.32 9.14
N SER A 55 7.04 4.22 8.18
CA SER A 55 6.91 5.67 8.42
C SER A 55 5.44 6.06 8.65
N ARG A 56 4.52 5.51 7.84
CA ARG A 56 3.09 5.82 7.99
C ARG A 56 2.47 5.20 9.23
N ASP A 57 2.85 3.97 9.56
CA ASP A 57 2.35 3.31 10.75
C ASP A 57 2.76 4.09 12.02
N LEU A 58 3.99 4.61 12.04
CA LEU A 58 4.47 5.47 13.14
C LEU A 58 3.82 6.86 13.14
N ASP A 59 3.46 7.43 11.99
CA ASP A 59 2.65 8.67 11.93
C ASP A 59 1.32 8.46 12.66
N VAL A 60 0.60 7.35 12.34
CA VAL A 60 -0.69 7.01 12.97
C VAL A 60 -0.52 6.76 14.47
N HIS A 61 0.48 5.96 14.87
CA HIS A 61 0.71 5.69 16.27
C HIS A 61 1.02 6.94 17.09
N LEU A 62 1.79 7.89 16.53
CA LEU A 62 2.09 9.14 17.22
C LEU A 62 0.88 10.08 17.29
N GLU A 63 0.00 10.04 16.29
CA GLU A 63 -1.25 10.79 16.26
C GLU A 63 -2.25 10.26 17.31
N GLU A 64 -2.37 8.94 17.43
CA GLU A 64 -3.31 8.28 18.35
C GLU A 64 -2.78 8.19 19.79
N PHE A 65 -1.46 8.25 19.99
CA PHE A 65 -0.81 8.03 21.27
C PHE A 65 -1.37 8.87 22.43
N PRO A 66 -1.64 10.19 22.27
CA PRO A 66 -2.20 10.98 23.35
C PRO A 66 -3.56 10.47 23.84
N SER A 67 -4.43 10.05 22.92
CA SER A 67 -5.75 9.49 23.24
C SER A 67 -5.65 8.15 23.93
N LEU A 68 -4.73 7.30 23.49
CA LEU A 68 -4.45 6.01 24.11
C LEU A 68 -3.88 6.18 25.53
N ALA A 69 -2.94 7.11 25.70
CA ALA A 69 -2.35 7.42 27.00
C ALA A 69 -3.37 7.94 28.00
N ALA A 70 -4.31 8.80 27.56
CA ALA A 70 -5.39 9.31 28.40
C ALA A 70 -6.40 8.22 28.82
N GLY A 71 -6.53 7.15 28.04
CA GLY A 71 -7.43 6.02 28.35
C GLY A 71 -6.85 4.98 29.33
N VAL A 72 -5.57 5.07 29.71
CA VAL A 72 -4.96 4.17 30.67
C VAL A 72 -5.35 4.54 32.09
N SER A 73 -6.35 3.85 32.63
CA SER A 73 -7.01 4.17 33.92
C SER A 73 -6.16 3.92 35.15
N SER A 74 -5.01 3.27 35.07
CA SER A 74 -4.22 2.76 36.21
C SER A 74 -2.86 3.44 36.41
N GLY A 75 -2.49 4.42 35.59
CA GLY A 75 -1.19 5.10 35.67
C GLY A 75 -1.30 6.61 35.47
N GLN A 76 -0.27 7.32 35.84
CA GLN A 76 -0.13 8.74 35.46
C GLN A 76 0.23 8.78 33.97
N PRO A 77 -0.33 9.71 33.15
CA PRO A 77 0.05 9.87 31.75
C PRO A 77 1.56 10.05 31.55
N GLU A 78 2.25 10.59 32.58
CA GLU A 78 3.71 10.77 32.62
C GLU A 78 4.48 9.44 32.56
N ASP A 79 3.91 8.35 33.06
CA ASP A 79 4.54 7.00 33.04
C ASP A 79 4.75 6.51 31.61
N LEU A 80 3.98 7.01 30.65
CA LEU A 80 4.08 6.68 29.23
C LEU A 80 5.03 7.59 28.43
N ALA A 81 5.62 8.61 29.08
CA ALA A 81 6.54 9.53 28.41
C ALA A 81 7.76 8.84 27.79
N PRO A 82 8.40 7.82 28.42
CA PRO A 82 9.48 7.07 27.77
C PRO A 82 9.06 6.39 26.47
N MET A 83 7.84 5.84 26.42
CA MET A 83 7.30 5.21 25.21
C MET A 83 7.08 6.24 24.10
N ALA A 84 6.54 7.42 24.42
CA ALA A 84 6.40 8.51 23.44
C ALA A 84 7.76 8.94 22.86
N VAL A 85 8.78 9.04 23.72
CA VAL A 85 10.16 9.34 23.28
C VAL A 85 10.69 8.25 22.35
N HIS A 86 10.46 6.98 22.69
CA HIS A 86 10.87 5.84 21.86
C HIS A 86 10.20 5.87 20.49
N LEU A 87 8.88 6.03 20.43
CA LEU A 87 8.13 6.12 19.18
C LEU A 87 8.63 7.28 18.29
N ARG A 88 8.91 8.45 18.84
CA ARG A 88 9.47 9.59 18.10
C ARG A 88 10.86 9.28 17.53
N ARG A 89 11.70 8.55 18.26
CA ARG A 89 13.03 8.12 17.77
C ARG A 89 12.91 7.14 16.61
N LEU A 90 12.02 6.15 16.72
CA LEU A 90 11.71 5.21 15.64
C LEU A 90 11.18 5.95 14.41
N TRP A 91 10.22 6.83 14.61
CA TRP A 91 9.67 7.66 13.55
C TRP A 91 10.74 8.46 12.81
N ALA A 92 11.61 9.14 13.55
CA ALA A 92 12.71 9.91 12.95
C ALA A 92 13.68 9.02 12.15
N SER A 93 13.92 7.78 12.60
CA SER A 93 14.75 6.81 11.89
C SER A 93 14.11 6.35 10.58
N GLU A 94 12.83 5.92 10.64
CA GLU A 94 12.08 5.45 9.47
C GLU A 94 11.84 6.58 8.48
N ARG A 95 11.63 7.81 8.96
CA ARG A 95 11.52 8.98 8.10
C ARG A 95 12.82 9.26 7.33
N ARG A 96 13.98 9.16 7.98
CA ARG A 96 15.28 9.27 7.29
C ARG A 96 15.47 8.16 6.25
N ARG A 97 15.05 6.92 6.56
CA ARG A 97 15.09 5.79 5.61
C ARG A 97 14.19 6.06 4.39
N LEU A 98 12.97 6.53 4.61
CA LEU A 98 12.02 6.92 3.57
C LEU A 98 12.63 7.99 2.64
N VAL A 99 13.13 9.09 3.21
CA VAL A 99 13.72 10.20 2.44
C VAL A 99 14.91 9.72 1.61
N ARG A 100 15.80 8.90 2.18
CA ARG A 100 16.92 8.30 1.42
C ARG A 100 16.41 7.43 0.28
N GLY A 101 15.38 6.61 0.51
CA GLY A 101 14.76 5.77 -0.54
C GLY A 101 14.17 6.59 -1.68
N LEU A 102 13.44 7.66 -1.37
CA LEU A 102 12.82 8.56 -2.35
C LEU A 102 13.83 9.48 -3.09
N ARG A 103 15.04 9.61 -2.56
CA ARG A 103 16.16 10.32 -3.21
C ARG A 103 17.14 9.38 -3.90
N SER A 104 16.86 8.08 -3.89
CA SER A 104 17.77 7.09 -4.48
C SER A 104 17.67 7.06 -5.99
N PRO A 105 18.77 6.69 -6.69
CA PRO A 105 18.73 6.44 -8.13
C PRO A 105 17.73 5.36 -8.55
N ARG A 106 17.38 4.43 -7.63
CA ARG A 106 16.35 3.44 -7.88
C ARG A 106 14.98 4.09 -8.06
N TYR A 107 14.61 5.03 -7.17
CA TYR A 107 13.35 5.74 -7.25
C TYR A 107 13.26 6.62 -8.51
N GLU A 108 14.36 7.30 -8.86
CA GLU A 108 14.41 8.13 -10.08
C GLU A 108 14.21 7.28 -11.34
N ARG A 109 14.96 6.17 -11.47
CA ARG A 109 14.80 5.24 -12.60
C ARG A 109 13.39 4.64 -12.66
N TRP A 110 12.83 4.25 -11.50
CA TRP A 110 11.46 3.77 -11.42
C TRP A 110 10.47 4.81 -11.90
N ARG A 111 10.55 6.04 -11.41
CA ARG A 111 9.65 7.13 -11.76
C ARG A 111 9.68 7.42 -13.27
N ASP A 112 10.87 7.49 -13.85
CA ASP A 112 11.04 7.84 -15.25
C ASP A 112 10.57 6.71 -16.16
N ARG A 113 10.92 5.45 -15.84
CA ARG A 113 10.44 4.28 -16.58
C ARG A 113 8.92 4.09 -16.46
N TRP A 114 8.37 4.34 -15.28
CA TRP A 114 6.91 4.27 -15.06
C TRP A 114 6.17 5.31 -15.90
N ARG A 115 6.66 6.53 -15.95
CA ARG A 115 6.11 7.60 -16.79
C ARG A 115 6.13 7.21 -18.27
N THR A 116 7.26 6.71 -18.76
CA THR A 116 7.41 6.23 -20.14
C THR A 116 6.42 5.10 -20.44
N ALA A 117 6.35 4.09 -19.59
CA ALA A 117 5.43 2.96 -19.76
C ALA A 117 3.96 3.40 -19.82
N LEU A 118 3.57 4.36 -18.97
CA LEU A 118 2.19 4.91 -19.01
C LEU A 118 1.93 5.68 -20.31
N ALA A 119 2.89 6.44 -20.82
CA ALA A 119 2.76 7.15 -22.10
C ALA A 119 2.65 6.18 -23.27
N GLU A 120 3.44 5.11 -23.28
CA GLU A 120 3.37 4.04 -24.28
C GLU A 120 2.03 3.31 -24.24
N LEU A 121 1.51 3.02 -23.05
CA LEU A 121 0.19 2.40 -22.90
C LEU A 121 -0.92 3.33 -23.39
N ALA A 122 -0.83 4.63 -23.11
CA ALA A 122 -1.82 5.61 -23.55
C ALA A 122 -1.84 5.80 -25.06
N GLY A 123 -0.67 5.70 -25.72
CA GLY A 123 -0.52 5.84 -27.17
C GLY A 123 -0.84 4.58 -27.99
N ARG A 124 -1.19 3.47 -27.35
CA ARG A 124 -1.57 2.25 -28.09
C ARG A 124 -2.98 2.36 -28.60
N ASP A 125 -3.14 2.49 -29.92
CA ASP A 125 -4.41 2.33 -30.61
C ASP A 125 -4.70 0.84 -30.83
N GLY A 126 -5.98 0.45 -30.71
CA GLY A 126 -6.42 -0.92 -30.97
C GLY A 126 -7.78 -1.24 -30.33
N ASP A 127 -8.36 -2.35 -30.76
CA ASP A 127 -9.59 -2.89 -30.20
C ASP A 127 -9.29 -3.40 -28.78
N ARG A 128 -9.67 -2.61 -27.80
CA ARG A 128 -9.44 -2.92 -26.37
C ARG A 128 -10.79 -3.13 -25.70
N PRO A 129 -10.85 -4.11 -24.80
CA PRO A 129 -12.05 -4.28 -24.01
C PRO A 129 -12.29 -3.03 -23.16
N THR A 130 -13.53 -2.63 -23.05
CA THR A 130 -13.94 -1.51 -22.20
C THR A 130 -13.71 -1.80 -20.73
N VAL A 131 -13.61 -0.77 -19.91
CA VAL A 131 -13.53 -0.92 -18.45
C VAL A 131 -14.74 -1.72 -17.94
N GLN A 132 -15.91 -1.56 -18.52
CA GLN A 132 -17.12 -2.29 -18.15
C GLN A 132 -16.98 -3.79 -18.42
N GLU A 133 -16.51 -4.19 -19.60
CA GLU A 133 -16.31 -5.60 -19.95
C GLU A 133 -15.30 -6.26 -19.02
N ILE A 134 -14.12 -5.65 -18.83
CA ILE A 134 -13.10 -6.14 -17.92
C ILE A 134 -13.64 -6.25 -16.49
N SER A 135 -14.31 -5.20 -16.00
CA SER A 135 -14.84 -5.19 -14.64
C SER A 135 -15.89 -6.25 -14.42
N THR A 136 -16.78 -6.45 -15.38
CA THR A 136 -17.85 -7.47 -15.29
C THR A 136 -17.25 -8.87 -15.21
N GLU A 137 -16.31 -9.20 -16.09
CA GLU A 137 -15.64 -10.51 -16.08
C GLU A 137 -14.87 -10.75 -14.78
N ARG A 138 -14.06 -9.78 -14.36
CA ARG A 138 -13.24 -9.88 -13.15
C ARG A 138 -14.06 -9.95 -11.88
N LEU A 139 -15.12 -9.16 -11.78
CA LEU A 139 -16.05 -9.19 -10.65
C LEU A 139 -16.75 -10.54 -10.56
N ALA A 140 -17.27 -11.07 -11.67
CA ALA A 140 -17.88 -12.39 -11.71
C ALA A 140 -16.89 -13.50 -11.31
N GLY A 141 -15.64 -13.40 -11.75
CA GLY A 141 -14.57 -14.33 -11.35
C GLY A 141 -14.21 -14.23 -9.86
N ALA A 142 -14.12 -13.03 -9.32
CA ALA A 142 -13.87 -12.80 -7.90
C ALA A 142 -15.04 -13.31 -7.04
N TYR A 143 -16.25 -13.00 -7.42
CA TYR A 143 -17.47 -13.47 -6.74
C TYR A 143 -17.54 -15.00 -6.66
N ARG A 144 -17.33 -15.68 -7.80
CA ARG A 144 -17.29 -17.16 -7.82
C ARG A 144 -16.19 -17.73 -6.92
N ARG A 145 -15.02 -17.06 -6.82
CA ARG A 145 -13.94 -17.48 -5.92
C ARG A 145 -14.35 -17.37 -4.45
N VAL A 146 -14.95 -16.22 -4.08
CA VAL A 146 -15.42 -15.99 -2.72
C VAL A 146 -16.48 -17.03 -2.32
N LEU A 147 -17.46 -17.29 -3.18
CA LEU A 147 -18.47 -18.30 -2.93
C LEU A 147 -17.87 -19.70 -2.74
N ARG A 148 -16.96 -20.12 -3.64
CA ARG A 148 -16.31 -21.44 -3.53
C ARG A 148 -15.46 -21.58 -2.28
N ARG A 149 -14.74 -20.53 -1.88
CA ARG A 149 -13.92 -20.54 -0.65
C ARG A 149 -14.81 -20.47 0.59
N GLY A 150 -15.82 -19.60 0.57
CA GLY A 150 -16.77 -19.45 1.68
C GLY A 150 -17.57 -20.73 1.97
N ALA A 151 -17.99 -21.45 0.92
CA ALA A 151 -18.69 -22.71 1.08
C ALA A 151 -17.87 -23.83 1.79
N ARG A 152 -16.56 -23.66 1.91
CA ARG A 152 -15.67 -24.58 2.65
C ARG A 152 -15.51 -24.20 4.12
N ILE A 153 -15.99 -23.03 4.52
CA ILE A 153 -15.87 -22.53 5.89
C ILE A 153 -17.06 -23.05 6.69
N THR A 154 -16.77 -23.68 7.81
CA THR A 154 -17.73 -24.24 8.75
C THR A 154 -17.52 -23.63 10.14
N PRO A 155 -18.43 -23.81 11.09
CA PRO A 155 -18.20 -23.36 12.47
C PRO A 155 -16.94 -23.96 13.13
N ALA A 156 -16.42 -25.08 12.61
CA ALA A 156 -15.19 -25.71 13.08
C ALA A 156 -13.92 -25.21 12.35
N SER A 157 -14.06 -24.33 11.36
CA SER A 157 -12.92 -23.80 10.63
C SER A 157 -12.12 -22.82 11.49
N PRO A 158 -10.77 -22.83 11.40
CA PRO A 158 -9.95 -21.89 12.13
C PRO A 158 -10.18 -20.45 11.66
N ALA A 159 -9.88 -19.46 12.52
CA ALA A 159 -10.07 -18.03 12.22
C ALA A 159 -9.27 -17.56 10.98
N GLU A 160 -8.15 -18.20 10.70
CA GLU A 160 -7.31 -17.97 9.52
C GLU A 160 -8.07 -18.20 8.21
N ALA A 161 -9.02 -19.16 8.19
CA ALA A 161 -9.83 -19.44 7.00
C ALA A 161 -10.71 -18.25 6.61
N LEU A 162 -11.26 -17.51 7.60
CA LEU A 162 -12.00 -16.26 7.37
C LEU A 162 -11.07 -15.13 6.92
N HIS A 163 -9.88 -15.06 7.49
CA HIS A 163 -8.87 -14.08 7.10
C HIS A 163 -8.44 -14.29 5.64
N ASP A 164 -8.20 -15.53 5.23
CA ASP A 164 -7.83 -15.90 3.87
C ASP A 164 -8.96 -15.69 2.85
N LEU A 165 -10.22 -15.79 3.30
CA LEU A 165 -11.38 -15.46 2.45
C LEU A 165 -11.44 -13.97 2.13
N ARG A 166 -11.02 -13.12 3.07
CA ARG A 166 -11.01 -11.65 2.91
C ARG A 166 -9.90 -11.16 1.98
N ASN A 167 -8.78 -11.89 1.86
CA ASN A 167 -7.60 -11.53 1.06
C ASN A 167 -7.61 -12.24 -0.32
#